data_43b0e4bdac927ec565294b2cdb3d21f5
#
_entry.id   43b0e4bdac927ec565294b2cdb3d21f5
#
_cell.length_a   1.000
_cell.length_b   1.000
_cell.length_c   1.000
_cell.angle_alpha   90.00
_cell.angle_beta   90.00
_cell.angle_gamma   90.00
#
_symmetry.space_group_name_H-M   'P 1'
#
loop_
_entity.id
_entity.type
_entity.pdbx_description
1 polymer ?
#
loop_
_entity_poly.entity_id
_entity_poly.type
_entity_poly.pdbx_seq_one_letter_code
_entity_poly.pdbx_strand_id
1 'polypeptide(L)'
;MTLASEKGGGSYSGIKLLLCENPLPPLDEAIAAAQAAVPHSNYYTEPYSAPLRRLLAEQLDVPERLLHINAGSELILRQLFDRFGQQVHLLGPSYALFPAIARRHTQTRL
;
A
#
# COMPACT_ATOMS: atom_id res chain seq x y z
N MET A 1 -17.05 9.51 23.20
CA MET A 1 -16.13 8.42 22.80
C MET A 1 -14.92 9.09 22.16
N THR A 2 -13.90 9.37 22.94
CA THR A 2 -12.71 10.10 22.51
C THR A 2 -11.72 9.07 21.96
N LEU A 3 -11.55 9.01 20.66
CA LEU A 3 -10.51 8.19 20.02
C LEU A 3 -9.19 8.96 20.13
N ALA A 4 -8.47 8.76 21.22
CA ALA A 4 -7.11 9.23 21.35
C ALA A 4 -6.19 8.27 20.58
N SER A 5 -5.87 8.60 19.34
CA SER A 5 -4.76 7.96 18.63
C SER A 5 -3.48 8.76 18.88
N GLU A 6 -2.87 8.55 20.02
CA GLU A 6 -1.49 8.96 20.26
C GLU A 6 -0.52 7.87 19.77
N LYS A 7 -0.20 7.85 18.48
CA LYS A 7 1.03 7.19 17.99
C LYS A 7 1.23 7.53 16.52
N GLY A 8 1.96 8.59 16.28
CA GLY A 8 2.40 9.00 14.95
C GLY A 8 2.54 10.50 14.86
N GLY A 9 3.65 11.03 15.32
CA GLY A 9 4.31 12.27 14.97
C GLY A 9 3.49 13.56 14.73
N GLY A 10 2.45 13.84 15.49
CA GLY A 10 1.76 15.12 15.46
C GLY A 10 0.48 15.06 16.26
N SER A 11 0.32 15.89 17.30
CA SER A 11 -0.93 16.00 18.00
C SER A 11 -1.92 16.80 17.13
N TYR A 12 -2.84 16.12 16.51
CA TYR A 12 -3.96 16.75 15.83
C TYR A 12 -5.14 16.87 16.82
N SER A 13 -5.57 18.10 17.09
CA SER A 13 -6.82 18.36 17.82
C SER A 13 -7.98 18.36 16.82
N GLY A 14 -8.54 17.20 16.50
CA GLY A 14 -9.65 17.12 15.56
C GLY A 14 -9.79 15.77 14.85
N ILE A 15 -10.72 15.67 13.92
CA ILE A 15 -10.93 14.49 13.09
C ILE A 15 -9.90 14.51 11.95
N LYS A 16 -9.02 13.52 11.90
CA LYS A 16 -8.03 13.37 10.84
C LYS A 16 -8.67 12.71 9.62
N LEU A 17 -8.84 13.47 8.55
CA LEU A 17 -9.37 12.99 7.27
C LEU A 17 -8.27 12.88 6.19
N LEU A 18 -7.03 13.24 6.54
CA LEU A 18 -5.89 13.18 5.65
C LEU A 18 -5.33 11.75 5.56
N LEU A 19 -4.85 11.36 4.38
CA LEU A 19 -4.17 10.10 4.08
C LEU A 19 -5.05 8.84 4.09
N CYS A 20 -6.36 8.96 4.25
CA CYS A 20 -7.29 7.82 4.21
C CYS A 20 -6.89 6.70 5.19
N GLU A 21 -6.37 7.05 6.37
CA GLU A 21 -5.97 6.08 7.38
C GLU A 21 -7.19 5.39 8.01
N ASN A 22 -7.06 4.11 8.30
CA ASN A 22 -8.03 3.40 9.10
C ASN A 22 -7.85 3.79 10.57
N PRO A 23 -8.86 4.38 11.25
CA PRO A 23 -8.75 4.76 12.66
C PRO A 23 -8.82 3.56 13.62
N LEU A 24 -9.20 2.38 13.14
CA LEU A 24 -9.26 1.18 13.95
C LEU A 24 -7.85 0.59 14.13
N PRO A 25 -7.52 0.07 15.33
CA PRO A 25 -6.26 -0.62 15.56
C PRO A 25 -6.17 -1.89 14.70
N PRO A 26 -4.96 -2.41 14.45
CA PRO A 26 -4.80 -3.74 13.88
C PRO A 26 -5.46 -4.80 14.76
N LEU A 27 -5.85 -5.91 14.16
CA LEU A 27 -6.36 -7.07 14.91
C LEU A 27 -5.28 -7.63 15.85
N ASP A 28 -5.69 -8.15 17.00
CA ASP A 28 -4.76 -8.71 18.00
C ASP A 28 -3.92 -9.85 17.42
N GLU A 29 -4.52 -10.69 16.58
CA GLU A 29 -3.83 -11.78 15.88
C GLU A 29 -2.76 -11.25 14.91
N ALA A 30 -3.03 -10.14 14.24
CA ALA A 30 -2.07 -9.51 13.35
C ALA A 30 -0.88 -8.92 14.12
N ILE A 31 -1.16 -8.30 15.29
CA ILE A 31 -0.13 -7.80 16.20
C ILE A 31 0.75 -8.95 16.70
N ALA A 32 0.13 -10.04 17.18
CA ALA A 32 0.85 -11.21 17.66
C ALA A 32 1.73 -11.84 16.57
N ALA A 33 1.21 -11.98 15.36
CA ALA A 33 1.96 -12.51 14.21
C ALA A 33 3.16 -11.62 13.86
N ALA A 34 2.98 -10.30 13.86
CA ALA A 34 4.06 -9.36 13.61
C ALA A 34 5.16 -9.45 14.69
N GLN A 35 4.78 -9.52 15.96
CA GLN A 35 5.72 -9.69 17.07
C GLN A 35 6.51 -11.00 16.97
N ALA A 36 5.85 -12.10 16.59
CA ALA A 36 6.51 -13.39 16.38
C ALA A 36 7.50 -13.37 15.19
N ALA A 37 7.26 -12.53 14.19
CA ALA A 37 8.14 -12.41 13.03
C ALA A 37 9.39 -11.54 13.28
N VAL A 38 9.35 -10.61 14.24
CA VAL A 38 10.45 -9.67 14.53
C VAL A 38 11.82 -10.36 14.75
N PRO A 39 11.94 -11.48 15.52
CA PRO A 39 13.23 -12.15 15.71
C PRO A 39 13.88 -12.67 14.41
N HIS A 40 13.11 -12.80 13.35
CA HIS A 40 13.55 -13.30 12.04
C HIS A 40 13.68 -12.20 10.97
N SER A 41 13.51 -10.93 11.34
CA SER A 41 13.55 -9.79 10.41
C SER A 41 14.91 -9.54 9.75
N ASN A 42 15.97 -10.17 10.22
CA ASN A 42 17.31 -10.18 9.63
C ASN A 42 17.46 -11.11 8.42
N TYR A 43 16.46 -11.97 8.16
CA TYR A 43 16.46 -12.86 6.99
C TYR A 43 15.67 -12.25 5.84
N TYR A 44 16.08 -12.54 4.62
CA TYR A 44 15.29 -12.21 3.44
C TYR A 44 13.99 -13.03 3.43
N THR A 45 12.93 -12.40 3.00
CA THR A 45 11.67 -13.11 2.70
C THR A 45 11.80 -13.93 1.41
N GLU A 46 10.89 -14.88 1.21
CA GLU A 46 10.80 -15.57 -0.08
C GLU A 46 10.54 -14.56 -1.23
N PRO A 47 11.16 -14.80 -2.40
CA PRO A 47 10.99 -13.93 -3.55
C PRO A 47 9.51 -13.70 -3.90
N TYR A 48 9.18 -12.46 -4.26
CA TYR A 48 7.84 -12.05 -4.70
C TYR A 48 6.74 -12.27 -3.66
N SER A 49 7.07 -12.34 -2.36
CA SER A 49 6.11 -12.58 -1.28
C SER A 49 5.24 -13.83 -1.52
N ALA A 50 5.86 -14.91 -2.01
CA ALA A 50 5.16 -16.12 -2.47
C ALA A 50 4.18 -16.70 -1.45
N PRO A 51 4.49 -16.83 -0.13
CA PRO A 51 3.54 -17.34 0.84
C PRO A 51 2.29 -16.46 0.96
N LEU A 52 2.46 -15.14 1.06
CA LEU A 52 1.34 -14.20 1.15
C LEU A 52 0.50 -14.20 -0.14
N ARG A 53 1.15 -14.26 -1.30
CA ARG A 53 0.46 -14.28 -2.59
C ARG A 53 -0.41 -15.52 -2.73
N ARG A 54 0.06 -16.69 -2.28
CA ARG A 54 -0.71 -17.94 -2.28
C ARG A 54 -1.95 -17.83 -1.41
N LEU A 55 -1.80 -17.38 -0.17
CA LEU A 55 -2.92 -17.18 0.75
C LEU A 55 -3.97 -16.20 0.20
N LEU A 56 -3.52 -15.08 -0.38
CA LEU A 56 -4.43 -14.13 -0.99
C LEU A 56 -5.13 -14.68 -2.23
N ALA A 57 -4.44 -15.47 -3.05
CA ALA A 57 -5.02 -16.11 -4.22
C ALA A 57 -6.15 -17.07 -3.83
N GLU A 58 -5.93 -17.88 -2.80
CA GLU A 58 -6.93 -18.79 -2.24
C GLU A 58 -8.11 -18.00 -1.66
N GLN A 59 -7.86 -16.98 -0.86
CA GLN A 59 -8.90 -16.18 -0.22
C GLN A 59 -9.77 -15.40 -1.22
N LEU A 60 -9.15 -14.89 -2.29
CA LEU A 60 -9.83 -14.07 -3.30
C LEU A 60 -10.36 -14.89 -4.48
N ASP A 61 -10.10 -16.19 -4.50
CA ASP A 61 -10.44 -17.09 -5.62
C ASP A 61 -9.91 -16.59 -6.97
N VAL A 62 -8.63 -16.18 -6.99
CA VAL A 62 -7.96 -15.71 -8.20
C VAL A 62 -6.62 -16.42 -8.40
N PRO A 63 -6.17 -16.63 -9.63
CA PRO A 63 -4.84 -17.19 -9.90
C PRO A 63 -3.71 -16.33 -9.31
N GLU A 64 -2.71 -16.93 -8.67
CA GLU A 64 -1.55 -16.22 -8.10
C GLU A 64 -0.86 -15.25 -9.08
N ARG A 65 -0.82 -15.60 -10.38
CA ARG A 65 -0.21 -14.78 -11.43
C ARG A 65 -0.91 -13.43 -11.65
N LEU A 66 -2.14 -13.27 -11.16
CA LEU A 66 -2.90 -12.02 -11.25
C LEU A 66 -2.69 -11.12 -10.04
N LEU A 67 -1.93 -11.57 -9.05
CA LEU A 67 -1.65 -10.81 -7.83
C LEU A 67 -0.23 -10.22 -7.90
N HIS A 68 -0.15 -8.93 -7.67
CA HIS A 68 1.09 -8.20 -7.47
C HIS A 68 1.12 -7.59 -6.07
N ILE A 69 2.12 -7.97 -5.27
CA ILE A 69 2.25 -7.57 -3.87
C ILE A 69 3.45 -6.65 -3.73
N ASN A 70 3.25 -5.54 -3.05
CA ASN A 70 4.32 -4.60 -2.72
C ASN A 70 4.03 -3.86 -1.41
N ALA A 71 5.03 -3.15 -0.88
CA ALA A 71 4.90 -2.31 0.29
C ALA A 71 4.15 -1.01 -0.05
N GLY A 72 2.82 -1.09 -0.04
CA GLY A 72 1.92 0.02 -0.37
C GLY A 72 1.67 0.22 -1.86
N SER A 73 0.57 0.90 -2.17
CA SER A 73 0.10 1.15 -3.53
C SER A 73 1.03 2.08 -4.33
N GLU A 74 1.80 2.95 -3.68
CA GLU A 74 2.70 3.88 -4.39
C GLU A 74 3.74 3.14 -5.23
N LEU A 75 4.36 2.10 -4.70
CA LEU A 75 5.35 1.32 -5.46
C LEU A 75 4.73 0.60 -6.64
N ILE A 76 3.52 0.06 -6.47
CA ILE A 76 2.76 -0.57 -7.57
C ILE A 76 2.45 0.46 -8.65
N LEU A 77 1.96 1.64 -8.27
CA LEU A 77 1.67 2.72 -9.20
C LEU A 77 2.92 3.16 -9.97
N ARG A 78 4.06 3.31 -9.30
CA ARG A 78 5.32 3.66 -9.96
C ARG A 78 5.70 2.61 -11.01
N GLN A 79 5.63 1.33 -10.68
CA GLN A 79 5.92 0.24 -11.61
C GLN A 79 4.95 0.23 -12.81
N LEU A 80 3.66 0.52 -12.59
CA LEU A 80 2.69 0.65 -13.67
C LEU A 80 3.01 1.83 -14.59
N PHE A 81 3.38 2.98 -14.03
CA PHE A 81 3.82 4.13 -14.82
C PHE A 81 5.13 3.87 -15.56
N ASP A 82 6.09 3.19 -14.94
CA ASP A 82 7.34 2.81 -15.62
C ASP A 82 7.06 1.91 -16.82
N ARG A 83 6.07 1.01 -16.70
CA ARG A 83 5.72 0.07 -17.76
C ARG A 83 4.81 0.67 -18.84
N PHE A 84 3.86 1.50 -18.46
CA PHE A 84 2.77 1.98 -19.32
C PHE A 84 2.66 3.49 -19.42
N GLY A 85 3.55 4.26 -18.76
CA GLY A 85 3.42 5.70 -18.57
C GLY A 85 3.24 6.53 -19.85
N GLN A 86 3.68 6.02 -20.99
CA GLN A 86 3.48 6.67 -22.30
C GLN A 86 2.03 6.56 -22.83
N GLN A 87 1.22 5.70 -22.21
CA GLN A 87 -0.14 5.39 -22.64
C GLN A 87 -1.18 5.65 -21.54
N VAL A 88 -0.81 6.39 -20.50
CA VAL A 88 -1.68 6.65 -19.34
C VAL A 88 -2.39 7.98 -19.51
N HIS A 89 -3.72 7.97 -19.36
CA HIS A 89 -4.55 9.16 -19.25
C HIS A 89 -5.03 9.28 -17.81
N LEU A 90 -4.83 10.46 -17.21
CA LEU A 90 -5.28 10.75 -15.86
C LEU A 90 -6.59 11.53 -15.91
N LEU A 91 -7.60 11.01 -15.21
CA LEU A 91 -8.86 11.73 -15.02
C LEU A 91 -8.81 12.51 -13.71
N GLY A 92 -9.08 13.79 -13.78
CA GLY A 92 -9.16 14.65 -12.59
C GLY A 92 -10.62 14.96 -12.20
N PRO A 93 -10.89 15.26 -10.93
CA PRO A 93 -9.98 15.18 -9.79
C PRO A 93 -9.72 13.73 -9.35
N SER A 94 -8.50 13.41 -8.93
CA SER A 94 -8.09 12.06 -8.55
C SER A 94 -7.02 12.09 -7.45
N TYR A 95 -6.47 10.94 -7.12
CA TYR A 95 -5.43 10.78 -6.11
C TYR A 95 -4.20 11.64 -6.46
N ALA A 96 -3.80 12.51 -5.53
CA ALA A 96 -2.76 13.53 -5.76
C ALA A 96 -1.38 12.94 -6.17
N LEU A 97 -1.13 11.67 -5.88
CA LEU A 97 0.11 11.00 -6.26
C LEU A 97 0.19 10.73 -7.77
N PHE A 98 -0.93 10.55 -8.47
CA PHE A 98 -0.92 10.29 -9.91
C PHE A 98 -0.23 11.39 -10.70
N PRO A 99 -0.58 12.69 -10.57
CA PRO A 99 0.15 13.74 -11.26
C PRO A 99 1.63 13.82 -10.86
N ALA A 100 1.95 13.54 -9.60
CA ALA A 100 3.33 13.56 -9.10
C ALA A 100 4.20 12.47 -9.74
N ILE A 101 3.65 11.27 -9.92
CA ILE A 101 4.33 10.18 -10.63
C ILE A 101 4.41 10.50 -12.12
N ALA A 102 3.29 10.91 -12.74
CA ALA A 102 3.18 11.16 -14.16
C ALA A 102 4.19 12.19 -14.68
N ARG A 103 4.51 13.24 -13.89
CA ARG A 103 5.51 14.26 -14.26
C ARG A 103 6.91 13.70 -14.53
N ARG A 104 7.21 12.49 -14.08
CA ARG A 104 8.48 11.81 -14.34
C ARG A 104 8.48 11.08 -15.69
N HIS A 105 7.31 10.93 -16.30
CA HIS A 105 7.12 10.28 -17.59
C HIS A 105 6.75 11.36 -18.62
N THR A 106 7.72 11.79 -19.41
CA THR A 106 7.67 12.96 -20.30
C THR A 106 6.58 12.95 -21.38
N GLN A 107 5.87 11.84 -21.53
CA GLN A 107 4.80 11.69 -22.53
C GLN A 107 3.40 11.51 -21.92
N THR A 108 3.27 11.56 -20.59
CA THR A 108 1.95 11.46 -19.96
C THR A 108 1.19 12.77 -20.15
N ARG A 109 0.06 12.73 -20.84
CA ARG A 109 -0.86 13.88 -20.96
C ARG A 109 -1.75 13.93 -19.71
N LEU A 110 -1.78 15.08 -19.06
CA LEU A 110 -2.66 15.40 -17.93
C LEU A 110 -4.00 15.92 -18.41
#